data_bbd9bf373175550fe466244a72c6f5e8
#
_entry.id   bbd9bf373175550fe466244a72c6f5e8
#
_cell.length_a   1.000
_cell.length_b   1.000
_cell.length_c   1.000
_cell.angle_alpha   90.00
_cell.angle_beta   90.00
_cell.angle_gamma   90.00
#
_symmetry.space_group_name_H-M   'P 1'
#
loop_
_entity.id
_entity.type
_entity.pdbx_description
1 polymer ?
#
loop_
_entity_poly.entity_id
_entity_poly.type
_entity_poly.pdbx_seq_one_letter_code
_entity_poly.pdbx_strand_id
1 'polypeptide(L)'
;MLEMLFAHPESSVMFTLAIVALVLVSIFKEDFFRPSTLYFLVQMIMLGVSYMQFLPMMSDFNYSTWLVWGGGMFCFLVGCYMTDFAWRSYGGPPLQKKLSVHGKYNWVCHFILSFSAFAYFFVGVLGVISVTGNLVLLTDNPSQWLTGKDNDVLKYADFFTTGAMVVGLFAVASFKSMNPVRWVRYASRFMVAFTIVLSFMTYPSRGINMLCIGMFMILFNYLRGRFSWRSLAVVTVLVCVFFVAVATLKGQYGNSDVTDSKIAKEVALLPYKYVANNYWNLDYAFNRMSDIPEHEWTYGIDAFFGITHLMHIGDGIQQSFGWDSPYNESVVKYTGLNTILYLWDAYKDFGLPGIFLLPFFFGVFFTFCYHKMAIAKSPLMLLLTATFMLWIILWNFTTGYKQSMYWVWMFFFFFVCTVSSGRTILPPDPEVVGDGEAKKV
;
A
#
# COMPACT_ATOMS: atom_id res chain seq x y z
N MET A 1 17.70 -6.70 24.04
CA MET A 1 17.04 -5.72 23.14
C MET A 1 17.57 -4.28 23.35
N LEU A 2 17.62 -3.75 24.59
CA LEU A 2 18.22 -2.43 24.86
C LEU A 2 19.73 -2.39 24.54
N GLU A 3 20.49 -3.42 24.91
CA GLU A 3 21.92 -3.51 24.58
C GLU A 3 22.17 -3.53 23.06
N MET A 4 21.30 -4.18 22.28
CA MET A 4 21.39 -4.19 20.81
C MET A 4 21.07 -2.84 20.19
N LEU A 5 20.13 -2.06 20.75
CA LEU A 5 19.87 -0.69 20.33
C LEU A 5 21.07 0.24 20.53
N PHE A 6 21.87 -0.03 21.59
CA PHE A 6 23.10 0.72 21.85
C PHE A 6 24.28 0.25 21.01
N ALA A 7 24.26 -1.00 20.54
CA ALA A 7 25.28 -1.53 19.65
C ALA A 7 25.22 -0.90 18.24
N HIS A 8 24.03 -0.43 17.83
CA HIS A 8 23.81 0.18 16.51
C HIS A 8 23.18 1.57 16.69
N PRO A 9 24.00 2.61 16.86
CA PRO A 9 23.52 3.98 17.13
C PRO A 9 22.61 4.52 16.02
N GLU A 10 22.80 4.09 14.77
CA GLU A 10 21.98 4.48 13.62
C GLU A 10 20.52 4.03 13.81
N SER A 11 20.30 2.80 14.28
CA SER A 11 18.96 2.30 14.61
C SER A 11 18.29 3.16 15.67
N SER A 12 19.04 3.53 16.73
CA SER A 12 18.55 4.39 17.81
C SER A 12 18.19 5.79 17.31
N VAL A 13 18.98 6.35 16.41
CA VAL A 13 18.71 7.65 15.77
C VAL A 13 17.41 7.59 14.97
N MET A 14 17.24 6.55 14.13
CA MET A 14 16.04 6.39 13.30
C MET A 14 14.76 6.26 14.14
N PHE A 15 14.78 5.44 15.19
CA PHE A 15 13.64 5.33 16.10
C PHE A 15 13.38 6.63 16.87
N THR A 16 14.42 7.34 17.28
CA THR A 16 14.27 8.64 17.92
C THR A 16 13.60 9.64 16.99
N LEU A 17 14.03 9.73 15.74
CA LEU A 17 13.41 10.59 14.73
C LEU A 17 11.94 10.21 14.48
N ALA A 18 11.63 8.91 14.41
CA ALA A 18 10.25 8.44 14.28
C ALA A 18 9.40 8.85 15.50
N ILE A 19 9.91 8.68 16.71
CA ILE A 19 9.22 9.06 17.95
C ILE A 19 9.00 10.58 17.99
N VAL A 20 10.01 11.37 17.68
CA VAL A 20 9.91 12.83 17.61
C VAL A 20 8.84 13.24 16.61
N ALA A 21 8.83 12.65 15.41
CA ALA A 21 7.81 12.92 14.41
C ALA A 21 6.39 12.54 14.90
N LEU A 22 6.23 11.40 15.55
CA LEU A 22 4.95 10.97 16.15
C LEU A 22 4.46 11.94 17.22
N VAL A 23 5.37 12.43 18.07
CA VAL A 23 5.07 13.41 19.11
C VAL A 23 4.64 14.74 18.48
N LEU A 24 5.40 15.24 17.49
CA LEU A 24 5.07 16.49 16.79
C LEU A 24 3.71 16.39 16.10
N VAL A 25 3.46 15.31 15.35
CA VAL A 25 2.16 15.08 14.70
C VAL A 25 1.02 15.06 15.72
N SER A 26 1.24 14.46 16.89
CA SER A 26 0.26 14.40 17.96
C SER A 26 0.00 15.76 18.59
N ILE A 27 1.04 16.56 18.87
CA ILE A 27 0.95 17.91 19.45
C ILE A 27 0.23 18.86 18.48
N PHE A 28 0.64 18.87 17.21
CA PHE A 28 0.05 19.72 16.19
C PHE A 28 -1.27 19.19 15.65
N LYS A 29 -1.71 18.01 16.11
CA LYS A 29 -2.94 17.34 15.66
C LYS A 29 -2.97 17.18 14.13
N GLU A 30 -1.82 16.92 13.53
CA GLU A 30 -1.68 16.61 12.11
C GLU A 30 -2.25 15.21 11.81
N ASP A 31 -2.42 14.92 10.53
CA ASP A 31 -2.90 13.60 10.08
C ASP A 31 -1.72 12.63 9.88
N PHE A 32 -1.76 11.47 10.53
CA PHE A 32 -0.75 10.42 10.36
C PHE A 32 -0.67 9.89 8.93
N PHE A 33 -1.80 9.90 8.20
CA PHE A 33 -1.88 9.49 6.81
C PHE A 33 -1.69 10.65 5.82
N ARG A 34 -1.12 11.78 6.25
CA ARG A 34 -0.61 12.79 5.33
C ARG A 34 0.63 12.23 4.61
N PRO A 35 0.79 12.39 3.28
CA PRO A 35 1.87 11.76 2.52
C PRO A 35 3.25 11.95 3.11
N SER A 36 3.62 13.19 3.49
CA SER A 36 4.93 13.50 4.09
C SER A 36 5.14 12.79 5.44
N THR A 37 4.14 12.82 6.30
CA THR A 37 4.18 12.19 7.62
C THR A 37 4.25 10.67 7.52
N LEU A 38 3.36 10.08 6.73
CA LEU A 38 3.30 8.64 6.54
C LEU A 38 4.61 8.10 5.96
N TYR A 39 5.10 8.75 4.89
CA TYR A 39 6.34 8.32 4.26
C TYR A 39 7.53 8.42 5.21
N PHE A 40 7.69 9.55 5.90
CA PHE A 40 8.77 9.74 6.86
C PHE A 40 8.74 8.67 7.96
N LEU A 41 7.58 8.46 8.59
CA LEU A 41 7.42 7.46 9.66
C LEU A 41 7.72 6.04 9.19
N VAL A 42 7.17 5.66 8.04
CA VAL A 42 7.39 4.33 7.46
C VAL A 42 8.88 4.12 7.19
N GLN A 43 9.55 5.09 6.54
CA GLN A 43 10.98 4.97 6.22
C GLN A 43 11.85 4.93 7.48
N MET A 44 11.59 5.78 8.49
CA MET A 44 12.38 5.79 9.72
C MET A 44 12.21 4.48 10.52
N ILE A 45 10.98 4.00 10.67
CA ILE A 45 10.71 2.77 11.42
C ILE A 45 11.32 1.56 10.69
N MET A 46 11.09 1.43 9.38
CA MET A 46 11.57 0.28 8.61
C MET A 46 13.10 0.23 8.54
N LEU A 47 13.74 1.39 8.30
CA LEU A 47 15.20 1.46 8.30
C LEU A 47 15.78 1.20 9.71
N GLY A 48 15.17 1.78 10.76
CA GLY A 48 15.57 1.53 12.13
C GLY A 48 15.51 0.05 12.50
N VAL A 49 14.42 -0.64 12.11
CA VAL A 49 14.29 -2.09 12.26
C VAL A 49 15.37 -2.83 11.47
N SER A 50 15.63 -2.42 10.22
CA SER A 50 16.64 -3.07 9.38
C SER A 50 18.03 -2.97 9.97
N TYR A 51 18.36 -1.83 10.55
CA TYR A 51 19.69 -1.58 11.14
C TYR A 51 19.90 -2.17 12.53
N MET A 52 18.90 -2.85 13.12
CA MET A 52 19.07 -3.59 14.38
C MET A 52 19.96 -4.83 14.22
N GLN A 53 20.23 -5.28 13.02
CA GLN A 53 21.16 -6.37 12.65
C GLN A 53 21.00 -7.64 13.50
N PHE A 54 19.75 -8.08 13.71
CA PHE A 54 19.48 -9.29 14.52
C PHE A 54 19.99 -10.59 13.92
N LEU A 55 20.42 -10.56 12.66
CA LEU A 55 20.97 -11.73 11.97
C LEU A 55 22.44 -11.52 11.67
N PRO A 56 23.28 -12.56 11.86
CA PRO A 56 24.76 -12.47 11.70
C PRO A 56 25.21 -12.09 10.30
N MET A 57 24.33 -12.26 9.31
CA MET A 57 24.61 -11.96 7.90
C MET A 57 24.40 -10.50 7.53
N MET A 58 23.94 -9.69 8.46
CA MET A 58 23.73 -8.26 8.28
C MET A 58 25.04 -7.51 8.51
N SER A 59 25.30 -6.55 7.62
CA SER A 59 26.45 -5.67 7.71
C SER A 59 26.01 -4.23 7.64
N ASP A 60 26.87 -3.31 7.99
CA ASP A 60 26.63 -1.89 7.80
C ASP A 60 26.43 -1.57 6.33
N PHE A 61 25.52 -0.64 6.05
CA PHE A 61 25.26 -0.20 4.68
C PHE A 61 26.40 0.66 4.17
N ASN A 62 26.70 0.53 2.87
CA ASN A 62 27.66 1.36 2.21
C ASN A 62 27.18 2.81 2.06
N TYR A 63 28.12 3.73 1.91
CA TYR A 63 27.82 5.14 1.74
C TYR A 63 26.88 5.42 0.56
N SER A 64 27.02 4.70 -0.54
CA SER A 64 26.14 4.78 -1.70
C SER A 64 24.68 4.50 -1.36
N THR A 65 24.41 3.49 -0.54
CA THR A 65 23.07 3.12 -0.09
C THR A 65 22.43 4.21 0.77
N TRP A 66 23.21 4.79 1.68
CA TRP A 66 22.76 5.93 2.49
C TRP A 66 22.43 7.15 1.65
N LEU A 67 23.26 7.45 0.64
CA LEU A 67 23.06 8.59 -0.25
C LEU A 67 21.81 8.41 -1.11
N VAL A 68 21.63 7.23 -1.69
CA VAL A 68 20.47 6.89 -2.50
C VAL A 68 19.19 6.94 -1.68
N TRP A 69 19.17 6.27 -0.53
CA TRP A 69 18.01 6.26 0.35
C TRP A 69 17.68 7.65 0.88
N GLY A 70 18.67 8.35 1.45
CA GLY A 70 18.50 9.68 2.02
C GLY A 70 18.11 10.71 0.97
N GLY A 71 18.72 10.65 -0.20
CA GLY A 71 18.41 11.53 -1.33
C GLY A 71 17.00 11.32 -1.87
N GLY A 72 16.58 10.06 -2.06
CA GLY A 72 15.22 9.74 -2.48
C GLY A 72 14.18 10.18 -1.45
N MET A 73 14.45 9.95 -0.16
CA MET A 73 13.58 10.40 0.92
C MET A 73 13.47 11.92 0.97
N PHE A 74 14.60 12.62 0.88
CA PHE A 74 14.64 14.08 0.88
C PHE A 74 13.83 14.65 -0.31
N CYS A 75 14.02 14.12 -1.51
CA CYS A 75 13.30 14.57 -2.69
C CYS A 75 11.79 14.37 -2.57
N PHE A 76 11.34 13.23 -2.05
CA PHE A 76 9.91 13.02 -1.77
C PHE A 76 9.34 14.06 -0.81
N LEU A 77 10.03 14.31 0.31
CA LEU A 77 9.59 15.29 1.29
C LEU A 77 9.59 16.72 0.71
N VAL A 78 10.59 17.08 -0.07
CA VAL A 78 10.63 18.37 -0.77
C VAL A 78 9.42 18.52 -1.70
N GLY A 79 9.08 17.48 -2.50
CA GLY A 79 7.88 17.47 -3.33
C GLY A 79 6.60 17.69 -2.52
N CYS A 80 6.47 17.02 -1.38
CA CYS A 80 5.35 17.23 -0.47
C CYS A 80 5.26 18.67 0.06
N TYR A 81 6.37 19.19 0.58
CA TYR A 81 6.39 20.53 1.18
C TYR A 81 6.22 21.65 0.15
N MET A 82 6.77 21.51 -1.04
CA MET A 82 6.54 22.47 -2.13
C MET A 82 5.06 22.52 -2.52
N THR A 83 4.39 21.36 -2.59
CA THR A 83 2.95 21.30 -2.88
C THR A 83 2.12 21.90 -1.76
N ASP A 84 2.46 21.63 -0.51
CA ASP A 84 1.79 22.23 0.66
C ASP A 84 1.96 23.76 0.67
N PHE A 85 3.16 24.24 0.37
CA PHE A 85 3.45 25.66 0.30
C PHE A 85 2.66 26.34 -0.84
N ALA A 86 2.73 25.77 -2.04
CA ALA A 86 1.95 26.27 -3.18
C ALA A 86 0.45 26.28 -2.87
N TRP A 87 -0.07 25.20 -2.27
CA TRP A 87 -1.48 25.12 -1.88
C TRP A 87 -1.91 26.26 -0.95
N ARG A 88 -1.12 26.55 0.09
CA ARG A 88 -1.38 27.63 1.05
C ARG A 88 -1.27 29.00 0.39
N SER A 89 -0.27 29.19 -0.47
CA SER A 89 -0.04 30.46 -1.17
C SER A 89 -1.15 30.84 -2.15
N TYR A 90 -1.77 29.85 -2.77
CA TYR A 90 -2.94 30.06 -3.66
C TYR A 90 -4.28 30.09 -2.91
N GLY A 91 -4.29 30.23 -1.60
CA GLY A 91 -5.52 30.35 -0.81
C GLY A 91 -6.32 29.05 -0.72
N GLY A 92 -5.67 27.91 -0.86
CA GLY A 92 -6.32 26.61 -0.72
C GLY A 92 -6.97 26.46 0.66
N PRO A 93 -8.22 25.95 0.74
CA PRO A 93 -8.90 25.80 2.00
C PRO A 93 -8.16 24.83 2.92
N PRO A 94 -8.20 25.06 4.25
CA PRO A 94 -7.62 24.13 5.20
C PRO A 94 -8.31 22.77 5.12
N LEU A 95 -7.55 21.69 5.39
CA LEU A 95 -8.08 20.34 5.42
C LEU A 95 -9.25 20.23 6.42
N GLN A 96 -10.41 19.82 5.93
CA GLN A 96 -11.57 19.66 6.80
C GLN A 96 -11.44 18.42 7.66
N LYS A 97 -11.77 18.52 8.95
CA LYS A 97 -11.72 17.41 9.91
C LYS A 97 -12.66 16.24 9.56
N LYS A 98 -13.74 16.52 8.82
CA LYS A 98 -14.72 15.51 8.38
C LYS A 98 -15.03 15.72 6.91
N LEU A 99 -14.84 14.69 6.13
CA LEU A 99 -15.28 14.65 4.74
C LEU A 99 -16.78 14.37 4.72
N SER A 100 -17.50 15.11 3.90
CA SER A 100 -18.92 14.85 3.63
C SER A 100 -19.18 15.10 2.15
N VAL A 101 -19.94 14.22 1.53
CA VAL A 101 -20.36 14.38 0.14
C VAL A 101 -21.63 15.21 0.11
N HIS A 102 -21.55 16.37 -0.52
CA HIS A 102 -22.72 17.19 -0.83
C HIS A 102 -23.03 17.04 -2.32
N GLY A 103 -24.17 16.45 -2.65
CA GLY A 103 -24.60 16.28 -4.03
C GLY A 103 -25.49 15.05 -4.26
N LYS A 104 -26.00 14.92 -5.48
CA LYS A 104 -26.88 13.81 -5.90
C LYS A 104 -26.08 12.55 -6.25
N TYR A 105 -25.27 12.03 -5.31
CA TYR A 105 -24.56 10.78 -5.51
C TYR A 105 -25.49 9.58 -5.29
N ASN A 106 -25.59 8.70 -6.28
CA ASN A 106 -26.47 7.53 -6.23
C ASN A 106 -25.76 6.35 -5.50
N TRP A 107 -25.95 6.27 -4.20
CA TRP A 107 -25.35 5.24 -3.36
C TRP A 107 -25.88 3.82 -3.61
N VAL A 108 -27.09 3.68 -4.17
CA VAL A 108 -27.63 2.38 -4.57
C VAL A 108 -26.90 1.88 -5.82
N CYS A 109 -26.72 2.76 -6.81
CA CYS A 109 -25.93 2.46 -8.00
C CYS A 109 -24.47 2.11 -7.64
N HIS A 110 -23.85 2.90 -6.76
CA HIS A 110 -22.51 2.61 -6.24
C HIS A 110 -22.43 1.21 -5.61
N PHE A 111 -23.40 0.85 -4.77
CA PHE A 111 -23.45 -0.46 -4.13
C PHE A 111 -23.59 -1.61 -5.13
N ILE A 112 -24.48 -1.48 -6.12
CA ILE A 112 -24.70 -2.48 -7.16
C ILE A 112 -23.44 -2.67 -8.01
N LEU A 113 -22.80 -1.57 -8.44
CA LEU A 113 -21.56 -1.64 -9.20
C LEU A 113 -20.39 -2.20 -8.36
N SER A 114 -20.33 -1.86 -7.08
CA SER A 114 -19.33 -2.44 -6.17
C SER A 114 -19.52 -3.95 -5.98
N PHE A 115 -20.75 -4.42 -6.08
CA PHE A 115 -21.06 -5.84 -6.02
C PHE A 115 -20.51 -6.62 -7.22
N SER A 116 -20.36 -6.01 -8.40
CA SER A 116 -19.70 -6.67 -9.54
C SER A 116 -18.19 -6.93 -9.27
N ALA A 117 -17.51 -6.02 -8.59
CA ALA A 117 -16.14 -6.25 -8.12
C ALA A 117 -16.07 -7.39 -7.10
N PHE A 118 -17.02 -7.44 -6.18
CA PHE A 118 -17.13 -8.54 -5.24
C PHE A 118 -17.44 -9.87 -5.94
N ALA A 119 -18.30 -9.87 -6.96
CA ALA A 119 -18.58 -11.07 -7.73
C ALA A 119 -17.30 -11.62 -8.41
N TYR A 120 -16.47 -10.75 -8.97
CA TYR A 120 -15.17 -11.14 -9.53
C TYR A 120 -14.25 -11.76 -8.46
N PHE A 121 -14.10 -11.10 -7.31
CA PHE A 121 -13.37 -11.64 -6.15
C PHE A 121 -13.93 -13.00 -5.74
N PHE A 122 -15.26 -13.17 -5.70
CA PHE A 122 -15.93 -14.41 -5.29
C PHE A 122 -15.74 -15.56 -6.27
N VAL A 123 -15.55 -15.28 -7.57
CA VAL A 123 -15.14 -16.30 -8.55
C VAL A 123 -13.80 -16.93 -8.14
N GLY A 124 -12.86 -16.13 -7.68
CA GLY A 124 -11.60 -16.64 -7.12
C GLY A 124 -11.81 -17.56 -5.91
N VAL A 125 -12.73 -17.18 -5.01
CA VAL A 125 -13.10 -18.02 -3.86
C VAL A 125 -13.66 -19.37 -4.32
N LEU A 126 -14.60 -19.36 -5.25
CA LEU A 126 -15.18 -20.60 -5.80
C LEU A 126 -14.13 -21.44 -6.53
N GLY A 127 -13.21 -20.80 -7.26
CA GLY A 127 -12.08 -21.45 -7.91
C GLY A 127 -11.19 -22.18 -6.91
N VAL A 128 -10.81 -21.53 -5.81
CA VAL A 128 -10.04 -22.18 -4.75
C VAL A 128 -10.81 -23.34 -4.13
N ILE A 129 -12.08 -23.15 -3.78
CA ILE A 129 -12.92 -24.23 -3.21
C ILE A 129 -13.03 -25.41 -4.18
N SER A 130 -13.11 -25.18 -5.49
CA SER A 130 -13.19 -26.26 -6.48
C SER A 130 -11.93 -27.13 -6.50
N VAL A 131 -10.77 -26.59 -6.17
CA VAL A 131 -9.48 -27.30 -6.09
C VAL A 131 -9.27 -27.96 -4.75
N THR A 132 -9.60 -27.25 -3.66
CA THR A 132 -9.28 -27.68 -2.28
C THR A 132 -10.42 -28.45 -1.60
N GLY A 133 -11.61 -28.42 -2.19
CA GLY A 133 -12.83 -28.99 -1.61
C GLY A 133 -13.45 -28.17 -0.48
N ASN A 134 -12.74 -27.16 0.05
CA ASN A 134 -13.19 -26.31 1.15
C ASN A 134 -12.45 -24.96 1.12
N LEU A 135 -12.74 -24.04 2.06
CA LEU A 135 -11.87 -22.90 2.35
C LEU A 135 -10.52 -23.39 2.86
N VAL A 136 -9.42 -22.84 2.35
CA VAL A 136 -8.05 -23.35 2.62
C VAL A 136 -7.78 -23.51 4.12
N LEU A 137 -8.17 -22.55 4.96
CA LEU A 137 -7.97 -22.65 6.42
C LEU A 137 -8.84 -23.71 7.10
N LEU A 138 -9.87 -24.24 6.43
CA LEU A 138 -10.73 -25.31 6.96
C LEU A 138 -10.36 -26.67 6.38
N THR A 139 -9.29 -26.78 5.59
CA THR A 139 -8.74 -28.06 5.14
C THR A 139 -7.86 -28.68 6.22
N ASP A 140 -7.70 -29.99 6.18
CA ASP A 140 -6.89 -30.73 7.15
C ASP A 140 -5.41 -30.31 7.13
N ASN A 141 -4.91 -29.87 5.98
CA ASN A 141 -3.53 -29.41 5.81
C ASN A 141 -3.43 -28.12 4.99
N PRO A 142 -3.69 -26.94 5.58
CA PRO A 142 -3.62 -25.65 4.88
C PRO A 142 -2.26 -25.36 4.24
N SER A 143 -1.17 -25.84 4.84
CA SER A 143 0.19 -25.57 4.36
C SER A 143 0.45 -26.20 2.99
N GLN A 144 -0.11 -27.36 2.72
CA GLN A 144 0.01 -28.06 1.43
C GLN A 144 -0.46 -27.19 0.25
N TRP A 145 -1.56 -26.50 0.45
CA TRP A 145 -2.18 -25.65 -0.58
C TRP A 145 -1.45 -24.30 -0.79
N LEU A 146 -0.63 -23.89 0.19
CA LEU A 146 0.01 -22.57 0.20
C LEU A 146 1.49 -22.59 -0.18
N THR A 147 2.14 -23.77 -0.17
CA THR A 147 3.59 -23.88 -0.36
C THR A 147 4.02 -24.88 -1.43
N GLY A 148 3.10 -25.68 -1.97
CA GLY A 148 3.39 -26.67 -3.01
C GLY A 148 3.86 -26.03 -4.34
N LYS A 149 4.83 -26.66 -5.02
CA LYS A 149 5.33 -26.20 -6.33
C LYS A 149 4.26 -26.27 -7.42
N ASP A 150 3.33 -27.22 -7.31
CA ASP A 150 2.20 -27.39 -8.24
C ASP A 150 0.91 -26.78 -7.64
N ASN A 151 1.03 -25.57 -7.12
CA ASN A 151 -0.03 -24.95 -6.33
C ASN A 151 -1.13 -24.38 -7.24
N ASP A 152 -2.14 -25.20 -7.54
CA ASP A 152 -3.31 -24.78 -8.32
C ASP A 152 -4.08 -23.60 -7.69
N VAL A 153 -3.94 -23.39 -6.39
CA VAL A 153 -4.52 -22.25 -5.68
C VAL A 153 -3.88 -20.93 -6.13
N LEU A 154 -2.59 -20.94 -6.50
CA LEU A 154 -1.91 -19.73 -6.99
C LEU A 154 -2.51 -19.18 -8.28
N LYS A 155 -3.14 -20.01 -9.11
CA LYS A 155 -3.83 -19.57 -10.33
C LYS A 155 -4.94 -18.57 -10.05
N TYR A 156 -5.46 -18.56 -8.82
CA TYR A 156 -6.53 -17.67 -8.38
C TYR A 156 -6.03 -16.45 -7.61
N ALA A 157 -4.71 -16.27 -7.44
CA ALA A 157 -4.14 -15.18 -6.64
C ALA A 157 -4.62 -13.79 -7.12
N ASP A 158 -4.73 -13.58 -8.42
CA ASP A 158 -5.14 -12.31 -9.02
C ASP A 158 -6.57 -11.90 -8.62
N PHE A 159 -7.46 -12.85 -8.45
CA PHE A 159 -8.82 -12.57 -7.97
C PHE A 159 -8.80 -12.00 -6.55
N PHE A 160 -7.89 -12.49 -5.70
CA PHE A 160 -7.78 -12.03 -4.31
C PHE A 160 -7.12 -10.66 -4.20
N THR A 161 -6.29 -10.27 -5.17
CA THR A 161 -5.72 -8.90 -5.21
C THR A 161 -6.82 -7.85 -5.32
N THR A 162 -7.97 -8.16 -5.91
CA THR A 162 -9.12 -7.26 -5.99
C THR A 162 -9.85 -7.07 -4.66
N GLY A 163 -9.57 -7.91 -3.67
CA GLY A 163 -10.22 -7.82 -2.35
C GLY A 163 -10.08 -6.45 -1.69
N ALA A 164 -8.91 -5.81 -1.80
CA ALA A 164 -8.71 -4.47 -1.27
C ALA A 164 -9.51 -3.39 -2.02
N MET A 165 -9.70 -3.54 -3.34
CA MET A 165 -10.59 -2.69 -4.14
C MET A 165 -12.03 -2.83 -3.67
N VAL A 166 -12.51 -4.06 -3.47
CA VAL A 166 -13.86 -4.35 -2.95
C VAL A 166 -14.05 -3.73 -1.57
N VAL A 167 -13.08 -3.95 -0.66
CA VAL A 167 -13.08 -3.34 0.68
C VAL A 167 -13.14 -1.82 0.57
N GLY A 168 -12.36 -1.20 -0.30
CA GLY A 168 -12.35 0.25 -0.51
C GLY A 168 -13.72 0.79 -0.92
N LEU A 169 -14.33 0.21 -1.95
CA LEU A 169 -15.63 0.61 -2.47
C LEU A 169 -16.74 0.52 -1.39
N PHE A 170 -16.84 -0.61 -0.72
CA PHE A 170 -17.84 -0.78 0.34
C PHE A 170 -17.50 0.03 1.60
N ALA A 171 -16.23 0.23 1.94
CA ALA A 171 -15.86 1.06 3.07
C ALA A 171 -16.35 2.50 2.91
N VAL A 172 -16.15 3.12 1.75
CA VAL A 172 -16.65 4.48 1.48
C VAL A 172 -18.19 4.56 1.65
N ALA A 173 -18.92 3.58 1.14
CA ALA A 173 -20.37 3.52 1.23
C ALA A 173 -20.89 3.21 2.67
N SER A 174 -20.03 2.70 3.55
CA SER A 174 -20.40 2.26 4.91
C SER A 174 -20.53 3.39 5.93
N PHE A 175 -20.00 4.59 5.65
CA PHE A 175 -19.95 5.70 6.59
C PHE A 175 -21.12 6.66 6.44
N LYS A 176 -21.70 7.07 7.60
CA LYS A 176 -22.82 8.02 7.65
C LYS A 176 -22.45 9.39 7.09
N SER A 177 -21.19 9.79 7.20
CA SER A 177 -20.69 11.08 6.67
C SER A 177 -20.71 11.14 5.15
N MET A 178 -20.70 10.00 4.47
CA MET A 178 -20.70 9.90 3.01
C MET A 178 -22.08 9.54 2.48
N ASN A 179 -22.68 8.52 3.02
CA ASN A 179 -23.87 7.86 2.49
C ASN A 179 -25.08 8.06 3.42
N PRO A 180 -26.14 8.75 2.97
CA PRO A 180 -27.36 8.91 3.76
C PRO A 180 -28.22 7.64 3.80
N VAL A 181 -28.11 6.73 2.81
CA VAL A 181 -28.98 5.56 2.66
C VAL A 181 -28.65 4.50 3.69
N ARG A 182 -29.56 4.30 4.67
CA ARG A 182 -29.30 3.47 5.86
C ARG A 182 -28.99 2.01 5.52
N TRP A 183 -29.80 1.37 4.69
CA TRP A 183 -29.62 -0.03 4.36
C TRP A 183 -28.31 -0.30 3.60
N VAL A 184 -27.95 0.60 2.65
CA VAL A 184 -26.68 0.51 1.91
C VAL A 184 -25.49 0.56 2.88
N ARG A 185 -25.55 1.44 3.89
CA ARG A 185 -24.46 1.50 4.89
C ARG A 185 -24.25 0.18 5.64
N TYR A 186 -25.36 -0.42 6.11
CA TYR A 186 -25.26 -1.69 6.86
C TYR A 186 -24.83 -2.85 5.96
N ALA A 187 -25.39 -2.95 4.76
CA ALA A 187 -24.97 -3.94 3.77
C ALA A 187 -23.49 -3.76 3.41
N SER A 188 -23.04 -2.53 3.20
CA SER A 188 -21.61 -2.25 2.92
C SER A 188 -20.69 -2.62 4.07
N ARG A 189 -21.09 -2.38 5.33
CA ARG A 189 -20.28 -2.84 6.50
C ARG A 189 -20.17 -4.36 6.55
N PHE A 190 -21.27 -5.04 6.30
CA PHE A 190 -21.26 -6.50 6.21
C PHE A 190 -20.32 -6.96 5.10
N MET A 191 -20.40 -6.35 3.90
CA MET A 191 -19.54 -6.72 2.76
C MET A 191 -18.07 -6.47 3.03
N VAL A 192 -17.69 -5.38 3.72
CA VAL A 192 -16.30 -5.13 4.14
C VAL A 192 -15.80 -6.26 5.04
N ALA A 193 -16.53 -6.54 6.12
CA ALA A 193 -16.15 -7.59 7.06
C ALA A 193 -16.10 -8.97 6.39
N PHE A 194 -17.11 -9.27 5.58
CA PHE A 194 -17.22 -10.53 4.87
C PHE A 194 -16.06 -10.73 3.87
N THR A 195 -15.70 -9.71 3.08
CA THR A 195 -14.59 -9.78 2.14
C THR A 195 -13.25 -10.02 2.85
N ILE A 196 -12.98 -9.31 3.95
CA ILE A 196 -11.74 -9.48 4.72
C ILE A 196 -11.66 -10.90 5.29
N VAL A 197 -12.73 -11.38 5.94
CA VAL A 197 -12.77 -12.72 6.52
C VAL A 197 -12.64 -13.79 5.44
N LEU A 198 -13.40 -13.65 4.35
CA LEU A 198 -13.40 -14.60 3.25
C LEU A 198 -12.04 -14.67 2.55
N SER A 199 -11.40 -13.52 2.32
CA SER A 199 -10.04 -13.44 1.79
C SER A 199 -9.05 -14.20 2.68
N PHE A 200 -9.12 -13.98 3.99
CA PHE A 200 -8.25 -14.66 4.94
C PHE A 200 -8.49 -16.17 5.01
N MET A 201 -9.74 -16.60 5.01
CA MET A 201 -10.09 -18.01 5.10
C MET A 201 -9.76 -18.80 3.83
N THR A 202 -9.82 -18.15 2.67
CA THR A 202 -9.62 -18.80 1.37
C THR A 202 -8.19 -18.69 0.86
N TYR A 203 -7.58 -17.52 1.03
CA TYR A 203 -6.23 -17.24 0.55
C TYR A 203 -5.43 -16.46 1.61
N PRO A 204 -4.91 -17.14 2.63
CA PRO A 204 -4.18 -16.50 3.73
C PRO A 204 -2.80 -15.99 3.28
N SER A 205 -2.80 -15.03 2.35
CA SER A 205 -1.62 -14.31 1.91
C SER A 205 -1.40 -13.08 2.76
N ARG A 206 -0.18 -12.91 3.28
CA ARG A 206 0.17 -11.74 4.08
C ARG A 206 -0.02 -10.45 3.30
N GLY A 207 0.50 -10.38 2.08
CA GLY A 207 0.41 -9.18 1.25
C GLY A 207 -1.04 -8.78 0.95
N ILE A 208 -1.83 -9.70 0.42
CA ILE A 208 -3.22 -9.43 0.00
C ILE A 208 -4.11 -9.02 1.18
N ASN A 209 -4.00 -9.74 2.31
CA ASN A 209 -4.81 -9.42 3.49
C ASN A 209 -4.38 -8.09 4.13
N MET A 210 -3.08 -7.76 4.09
CA MET A 210 -2.57 -6.46 4.52
C MET A 210 -3.10 -5.32 3.64
N LEU A 211 -3.23 -5.54 2.33
CA LEU A 211 -3.85 -4.56 1.43
C LEU A 211 -5.31 -4.29 1.81
N CYS A 212 -6.10 -5.34 2.09
CA CYS A 212 -7.49 -5.21 2.51
C CYS A 212 -7.62 -4.42 3.83
N ILE A 213 -6.83 -4.80 4.83
CA ILE A 213 -6.82 -4.14 6.14
C ILE A 213 -6.32 -2.70 6.01
N GLY A 214 -5.22 -2.48 5.28
CA GLY A 214 -4.64 -1.15 5.06
C GLY A 214 -5.60 -0.21 4.35
N MET A 215 -6.28 -0.66 3.30
CA MET A 215 -7.30 0.12 2.59
C MET A 215 -8.41 0.55 3.55
N PHE A 216 -8.95 -0.39 4.34
CA PHE A 216 -9.98 -0.08 5.32
C PHE A 216 -9.50 0.93 6.36
N MET A 217 -8.29 0.75 6.90
CA MET A 217 -7.71 1.60 7.94
C MET A 217 -7.53 3.04 7.47
N ILE A 218 -6.96 3.23 6.28
CA ILE A 218 -6.75 4.56 5.71
C ILE A 218 -8.09 5.27 5.49
N LEU A 219 -9.06 4.57 4.90
CA LEU A 219 -10.40 5.12 4.68
C LEU A 219 -11.12 5.42 5.99
N PHE A 220 -10.97 4.56 6.99
CA PHE A 220 -11.52 4.78 8.33
C PHE A 220 -10.95 6.06 8.95
N ASN A 221 -9.64 6.28 8.85
CA ASN A 221 -8.98 7.49 9.33
C ASN A 221 -9.58 8.76 8.67
N TYR A 222 -9.73 8.75 7.35
CA TYR A 222 -10.24 9.92 6.62
C TYR A 222 -11.73 10.18 6.88
N LEU A 223 -12.53 9.13 7.05
CA LEU A 223 -13.99 9.24 7.13
C LEU A 223 -14.54 9.39 8.54
N ARG A 224 -13.90 8.80 9.53
CA ARG A 224 -14.36 8.85 10.93
C ARG A 224 -13.58 9.86 11.76
N GLY A 225 -12.35 10.15 11.40
CA GLY A 225 -11.47 11.04 12.12
C GLY A 225 -10.12 10.39 12.39
N ARG A 226 -9.15 11.20 12.74
CA ARG A 226 -7.76 10.81 12.88
C ARG A 226 -7.58 9.73 13.93
N PHE A 227 -6.75 8.74 13.61
CA PHE A 227 -6.29 7.76 14.59
C PHE A 227 -5.49 8.45 15.70
N SER A 228 -5.72 7.99 16.92
CA SER A 228 -4.80 8.29 18.01
C SER A 228 -3.55 7.40 17.90
N TRP A 229 -2.43 7.84 18.45
CA TRP A 229 -1.21 7.04 18.51
C TRP A 229 -1.44 5.67 19.19
N ARG A 230 -2.35 5.60 20.19
CA ARG A 230 -2.76 4.36 20.86
C ARG A 230 -3.43 3.39 19.90
N SER A 231 -4.34 3.89 19.08
CA SER A 231 -5.01 3.09 18.06
C SER A 231 -4.02 2.56 17.01
N LEU A 232 -3.05 3.39 16.62
CA LEU A 232 -1.98 2.97 15.70
C LEU A 232 -1.13 1.87 16.33
N ALA A 233 -0.72 2.01 17.58
CA ALA A 233 0.06 0.99 18.29
C ALA A 233 -0.69 -0.34 18.38
N VAL A 234 -1.98 -0.32 18.74
CA VAL A 234 -2.81 -1.54 18.77
C VAL A 234 -2.88 -2.20 17.39
N VAL A 235 -3.10 -1.42 16.35
CA VAL A 235 -3.14 -1.94 14.97
C VAL A 235 -1.80 -2.56 14.58
N THR A 236 -0.68 -1.91 14.88
CA THR A 236 0.66 -2.45 14.61
C THR A 236 0.87 -3.80 15.30
N VAL A 237 0.50 -3.91 16.57
CA VAL A 237 0.58 -5.20 17.31
C VAL A 237 -0.29 -6.26 16.64
N LEU A 238 -1.53 -5.93 16.28
CA LEU A 238 -2.44 -6.88 15.61
C LEU A 238 -1.88 -7.32 14.25
N VAL A 239 -1.27 -6.41 13.50
CA VAL A 239 -0.58 -6.72 12.24
C VAL A 239 0.59 -7.68 12.45
N CYS A 240 1.42 -7.44 13.46
CA CYS A 240 2.53 -8.36 13.79
C CYS A 240 2.03 -9.75 14.18
N VAL A 241 1.01 -9.84 15.03
CA VAL A 241 0.37 -11.11 15.41
C VAL A 241 -0.19 -11.83 14.19
N PHE A 242 -0.86 -11.09 13.29
CA PHE A 242 -1.38 -11.63 12.05
C PHE A 242 -0.26 -12.18 11.14
N PHE A 243 0.86 -11.46 11.01
CA PHE A 243 2.01 -11.92 10.23
C PHE A 243 2.56 -13.26 10.75
N VAL A 244 2.70 -13.38 12.07
CA VAL A 244 3.16 -14.60 12.73
C VAL A 244 2.15 -15.73 12.50
N ALA A 245 0.86 -15.48 12.72
CA ALA A 245 -0.19 -16.48 12.55
C ALA A 245 -0.22 -17.05 11.11
N VAL A 246 -0.17 -16.17 10.09
CA VAL A 246 -0.15 -16.62 8.69
C VAL A 246 1.11 -17.41 8.37
N ALA A 247 2.27 -17.04 8.93
CA ALA A 247 3.50 -17.76 8.73
C ALA A 247 3.46 -19.16 9.33
N THR A 248 2.89 -19.30 10.53
CA THR A 248 2.68 -20.59 11.20
C THR A 248 1.74 -21.47 10.37
N LEU A 249 0.62 -20.91 9.91
CA LEU A 249 -0.34 -21.63 9.06
C LEU A 249 0.27 -22.12 7.75
N LYS A 250 1.23 -21.39 7.19
CA LYS A 250 1.94 -21.80 5.98
C LYS A 250 2.99 -22.90 6.20
N GLY A 251 3.21 -23.32 7.42
CA GLY A 251 4.24 -24.33 7.72
C GLY A 251 5.64 -23.92 7.28
N GLN A 252 5.92 -22.60 7.20
CA GLN A 252 7.22 -22.09 6.72
C GLN A 252 8.40 -22.47 7.64
N TYR A 253 8.13 -23.23 8.69
CA TYR A 253 9.07 -23.65 9.72
C TYR A 253 9.28 -25.16 9.82
N GLY A 254 8.61 -25.96 9.04
CA GLY A 254 8.62 -27.38 9.21
C GLY A 254 9.23 -28.09 8.01
N ASN A 255 10.48 -28.49 8.11
CA ASN A 255 11.08 -29.71 7.58
C ASN A 255 12.53 -29.87 8.05
N SER A 256 12.86 -29.35 9.19
CA SER A 256 14.16 -29.62 9.82
C SER A 256 13.92 -30.22 11.21
N ASP A 257 14.74 -31.18 11.60
CA ASP A 257 14.88 -31.76 12.95
C ASP A 257 15.29 -30.70 14.00
N VAL A 258 14.54 -29.59 14.02
CA VAL A 258 14.84 -28.40 14.81
C VAL A 258 13.98 -28.43 16.06
N THR A 259 14.66 -28.36 17.20
CA THR A 259 14.00 -28.24 18.51
C THR A 259 12.99 -27.08 18.56
N ASP A 260 11.88 -27.24 19.26
CA ASP A 260 10.78 -26.27 19.39
C ASP A 260 11.26 -24.84 19.72
N SER A 261 12.36 -24.71 20.47
CA SER A 261 12.94 -23.40 20.81
C SER A 261 13.57 -22.66 19.61
N LYS A 262 14.14 -23.38 18.64
CA LYS A 262 14.68 -22.78 17.40
C LYS A 262 13.56 -22.36 16.47
N ILE A 263 12.49 -23.16 16.37
CA ILE A 263 11.30 -22.81 15.59
C ILE A 263 10.68 -21.51 16.14
N ALA A 264 10.47 -21.43 17.46
CA ALA A 264 9.92 -20.23 18.08
C ALA A 264 10.76 -18.96 17.78
N LYS A 265 12.09 -19.07 17.78
CA LYS A 265 13.00 -17.97 17.45
C LYS A 265 12.90 -17.56 15.97
N GLU A 266 12.85 -18.52 15.06
CA GLU A 266 12.69 -18.27 13.62
C GLU A 266 11.35 -17.59 13.32
N VAL A 267 10.25 -18.04 13.97
CA VAL A 267 8.92 -17.45 13.88
C VAL A 267 8.93 -15.99 14.35
N ALA A 268 9.50 -15.72 15.52
CA ALA A 268 9.57 -14.38 16.09
C ALA A 268 10.40 -13.40 15.23
N LEU A 269 11.42 -13.89 14.52
CA LEU A 269 12.27 -13.08 13.65
C LEU A 269 11.68 -12.85 12.25
N LEU A 270 10.60 -13.52 11.89
CA LEU A 270 10.06 -13.42 10.54
C LEU A 270 9.61 -12.01 10.14
N PRO A 271 8.83 -11.27 10.96
CA PRO A 271 8.48 -9.89 10.63
C PRO A 271 9.71 -9.01 10.41
N TYR A 272 10.74 -9.24 11.24
CA TYR A 272 12.01 -8.55 11.13
C TYR A 272 12.72 -8.87 9.79
N LYS A 273 12.82 -10.14 9.41
CA LYS A 273 13.43 -10.59 8.14
C LYS A 273 12.75 -9.91 6.95
N TYR A 274 11.42 -9.85 6.95
CA TYR A 274 10.67 -9.23 5.86
C TYR A 274 10.91 -7.72 5.71
N VAL A 275 11.10 -7.02 6.81
CA VAL A 275 11.40 -5.58 6.80
C VAL A 275 12.85 -5.34 6.42
N ALA A 276 13.77 -5.99 7.11
CA ALA A 276 15.21 -5.76 6.99
C ALA A 276 15.77 -6.14 5.62
N ASN A 277 15.21 -7.20 5.03
CA ASN A 277 15.64 -7.70 3.74
C ASN A 277 15.60 -6.67 2.61
N ASN A 278 14.61 -5.80 2.61
CA ASN A 278 14.42 -4.82 1.52
C ASN A 278 15.58 -3.83 1.42
N TYR A 279 16.08 -3.39 2.57
CA TYR A 279 17.22 -2.47 2.64
C TYR A 279 18.54 -3.18 2.34
N TRP A 280 18.66 -4.45 2.71
CA TRP A 280 19.84 -5.26 2.40
C TRP A 280 19.94 -5.60 0.94
N ASN A 281 18.82 -5.96 0.33
CA ASN A 281 18.81 -6.17 -1.11
C ASN A 281 19.16 -4.88 -1.84
N LEU A 282 18.71 -3.71 -1.34
CA LEU A 282 19.11 -2.42 -1.88
C LEU A 282 20.63 -2.20 -1.76
N ASP A 283 21.20 -2.43 -0.58
CA ASP A 283 22.65 -2.29 -0.36
C ASP A 283 23.44 -3.28 -1.22
N TYR A 284 23.00 -4.52 -1.27
CA TYR A 284 23.61 -5.55 -2.10
C TYR A 284 23.57 -5.19 -3.59
N ALA A 285 22.47 -4.67 -4.09
CA ALA A 285 22.30 -4.24 -5.46
C ALA A 285 23.27 -3.10 -5.84
N PHE A 286 23.36 -2.06 -4.99
CA PHE A 286 24.27 -0.94 -5.23
C PHE A 286 25.73 -1.29 -5.11
N ASN A 287 26.09 -2.31 -4.34
CA ASN A 287 27.47 -2.79 -4.22
C ASN A 287 27.92 -3.69 -5.37
N ARG A 288 26.99 -4.21 -6.15
CA ARG A 288 27.24 -5.18 -7.22
C ARG A 288 26.63 -4.76 -8.55
N MET A 289 26.49 -3.46 -8.79
CA MET A 289 25.90 -2.96 -10.04
C MET A 289 26.60 -3.48 -11.30
N SER A 290 27.91 -3.70 -11.25
CA SER A 290 28.67 -4.27 -12.37
C SER A 290 28.35 -5.73 -12.67
N ASP A 291 27.81 -6.44 -11.69
CA ASP A 291 27.51 -7.89 -11.80
C ASP A 291 26.06 -8.11 -12.25
N ILE A 292 25.24 -7.06 -12.34
CA ILE A 292 23.85 -7.15 -12.73
C ILE A 292 23.76 -7.35 -14.22
N PRO A 293 23.10 -8.42 -14.70
CA PRO A 293 22.96 -8.68 -16.12
C PRO A 293 22.27 -7.54 -16.86
N GLU A 294 22.68 -7.25 -18.09
CA GLU A 294 22.13 -6.16 -18.90
C GLU A 294 20.62 -6.28 -19.10
N HIS A 295 20.10 -7.50 -19.22
CA HIS A 295 18.67 -7.76 -19.41
C HIS A 295 17.79 -7.39 -18.18
N GLU A 296 18.36 -7.18 -17.00
CA GLU A 296 17.63 -6.69 -15.83
C GLU A 296 17.42 -5.16 -15.83
N TRP A 297 18.14 -4.43 -16.70
CA TRP A 297 17.95 -2.99 -16.84
C TRP A 297 16.74 -2.69 -17.72
N THR A 298 15.81 -1.89 -17.20
CA THR A 298 14.47 -1.74 -17.78
C THR A 298 14.27 -0.45 -18.57
N TYR A 299 15.17 0.52 -18.43
CA TYR A 299 15.22 1.78 -19.20
C TYR A 299 13.86 2.50 -19.29
N GLY A 300 13.10 2.53 -18.23
CA GLY A 300 11.79 3.19 -18.12
C GLY A 300 10.59 2.34 -18.49
N ILE A 301 10.78 1.12 -18.95
CA ILE A 301 9.65 0.25 -19.35
C ILE A 301 8.90 -0.28 -18.15
N ASP A 302 9.60 -0.60 -17.07
CA ASP A 302 8.98 -1.05 -15.83
C ASP A 302 8.03 0.00 -15.25
N ALA A 303 8.31 1.30 -15.45
CA ALA A 303 7.42 2.38 -15.02
C ALA A 303 6.02 2.28 -15.64
N PHE A 304 5.93 1.73 -16.84
CA PHE A 304 4.67 1.55 -17.57
C PHE A 304 4.15 0.11 -17.54
N PHE A 305 4.91 -0.82 -16.93
CA PHE A 305 4.60 -2.25 -16.95
C PHE A 305 3.18 -2.55 -16.46
N GLY A 306 2.73 -1.92 -15.37
CA GLY A 306 1.38 -2.14 -14.83
C GLY A 306 0.26 -1.84 -15.81
N ILE A 307 0.42 -0.81 -16.66
CA ILE A 307 -0.55 -0.45 -17.70
C ILE A 307 -0.39 -1.33 -18.93
N THR A 308 0.85 -1.50 -19.40
CA THR A 308 1.12 -2.27 -20.63
C THR A 308 0.77 -3.73 -20.49
N HIS A 309 0.96 -4.31 -19.32
CA HIS A 309 0.54 -5.67 -19.00
C HIS A 309 -0.99 -5.82 -19.09
N LEU A 310 -1.76 -4.85 -18.56
CA LEU A 310 -3.22 -4.85 -18.71
C LEU A 310 -3.69 -4.79 -20.16
N MET A 311 -2.92 -4.11 -21.02
CA MET A 311 -3.25 -3.98 -22.43
C MET A 311 -2.71 -5.15 -23.28
N HIS A 312 -2.08 -6.15 -22.66
CA HIS A 312 -1.35 -7.25 -23.32
C HIS A 312 -0.26 -6.79 -24.30
N ILE A 313 0.24 -5.57 -24.15
CA ILE A 313 1.33 -5.01 -24.97
C ILE A 313 2.68 -5.32 -24.30
N GLY A 314 2.69 -5.43 -22.96
CA GLY A 314 3.91 -5.60 -22.17
C GLY A 314 4.67 -6.90 -22.46
N ASP A 315 3.95 -7.99 -22.64
CA ASP A 315 4.55 -9.31 -22.88
C ASP A 315 5.36 -9.32 -24.20
N GLY A 316 4.86 -8.67 -25.26
CA GLY A 316 5.58 -8.53 -26.51
C GLY A 316 6.82 -7.63 -26.41
N ILE A 317 6.75 -6.56 -25.65
CA ILE A 317 7.89 -5.65 -25.39
C ILE A 317 8.94 -6.37 -24.57
N GLN A 318 8.58 -7.06 -23.49
CA GLN A 318 9.51 -7.82 -22.67
C GLN A 318 10.24 -8.89 -23.47
N GLN A 319 9.51 -9.67 -24.27
CA GLN A 319 10.11 -10.69 -25.17
C GLN A 319 11.06 -10.06 -26.20
N SER A 320 10.72 -8.90 -26.75
CA SER A 320 11.56 -8.19 -27.72
C SER A 320 12.89 -7.71 -27.14
N PHE A 321 12.93 -7.44 -25.82
CA PHE A 321 14.13 -7.00 -25.12
C PHE A 321 14.81 -8.13 -24.31
N GLY A 322 14.30 -9.36 -24.39
CA GLY A 322 14.85 -10.51 -23.68
C GLY A 322 14.62 -10.47 -22.17
N TRP A 323 13.61 -9.76 -21.71
CA TRP A 323 13.30 -9.66 -20.28
C TRP A 323 12.35 -10.76 -19.84
N ASP A 324 12.91 -11.73 -19.13
CA ASP A 324 12.16 -12.93 -18.72
C ASP A 324 11.34 -12.76 -17.44
N SER A 325 11.62 -11.72 -16.63
CA SER A 325 10.94 -11.58 -15.34
C SER A 325 10.97 -10.14 -14.80
N PRO A 326 9.86 -9.63 -14.25
CA PRO A 326 9.86 -8.39 -13.47
C PRO A 326 10.56 -8.55 -12.11
N TYR A 327 11.07 -9.72 -11.75
CA TYR A 327 11.72 -10.01 -10.49
C TYR A 327 13.21 -9.72 -10.56
N ASN A 328 13.73 -9.11 -9.51
CA ASN A 328 15.14 -8.74 -9.37
C ASN A 328 15.95 -9.91 -8.79
N GLU A 329 16.07 -11.03 -9.52
CA GLU A 329 16.69 -12.25 -9.01
C GLU A 329 18.17 -12.08 -8.69
N SER A 330 18.90 -11.31 -9.50
CA SER A 330 20.35 -11.08 -9.33
C SER A 330 20.68 -10.23 -8.10
N VAL A 331 19.74 -9.43 -7.59
CA VAL A 331 19.93 -8.57 -6.43
C VAL A 331 19.39 -9.16 -5.13
N VAL A 332 18.85 -10.37 -5.17
CA VAL A 332 18.37 -11.07 -3.99
C VAL A 332 19.54 -11.79 -3.32
N LYS A 333 19.96 -11.29 -2.16
CA LYS A 333 21.07 -11.86 -1.41
C LYS A 333 20.73 -13.22 -0.78
N TYR A 334 19.47 -13.43 -0.40
CA TYR A 334 19.01 -14.64 0.30
C TYR A 334 17.77 -15.22 -0.37
N THR A 335 17.85 -16.52 -0.67
CA THR A 335 16.74 -17.25 -1.29
C THR A 335 15.44 -17.13 -0.46
N GLY A 336 14.36 -16.80 -1.12
CA GLY A 336 13.04 -16.64 -0.48
C GLY A 336 12.75 -15.27 0.11
N LEU A 337 13.69 -14.30 0.03
CA LEU A 337 13.53 -12.92 0.46
C LEU A 337 13.74 -11.97 -0.73
N ASN A 338 12.84 -12.04 -1.69
CA ASN A 338 12.95 -11.45 -3.04
C ASN A 338 12.37 -10.04 -3.18
N THR A 339 12.08 -9.35 -2.08
CA THR A 339 11.59 -7.96 -2.12
C THR A 339 12.73 -6.97 -1.97
N ILE A 340 12.59 -5.80 -2.60
CA ILE A 340 13.57 -4.71 -2.57
C ILE A 340 12.84 -3.38 -2.51
N LEU A 341 13.52 -2.34 -2.01
CA LEU A 341 12.98 -1.00 -1.92
C LEU A 341 12.68 -0.43 -3.32
N TYR A 342 11.59 0.30 -3.48
CA TYR A 342 11.15 0.91 -4.75
C TYR A 342 12.22 1.78 -5.45
N LEU A 343 13.19 2.30 -4.69
CA LEU A 343 14.30 3.10 -5.23
C LEU A 343 15.19 2.29 -6.19
N TRP A 344 15.28 0.98 -6.01
CA TRP A 344 15.98 0.13 -6.95
C TRP A 344 15.27 0.08 -8.31
N ASP A 345 13.95 -0.07 -8.31
CA ASP A 345 13.18 -0.06 -9.55
C ASP A 345 13.31 1.30 -10.25
N ALA A 346 13.24 2.39 -9.48
CA ALA A 346 13.45 3.75 -10.01
C ALA A 346 14.84 3.92 -10.64
N TYR A 347 15.86 3.30 -10.04
CA TYR A 347 17.22 3.32 -10.57
C TYR A 347 17.35 2.51 -11.87
N LYS A 348 16.80 1.30 -11.93
CA LYS A 348 16.80 0.47 -13.14
C LYS A 348 16.11 1.16 -14.32
N ASP A 349 15.01 1.85 -14.04
CA ASP A 349 14.22 2.53 -15.08
C ASP A 349 14.92 3.79 -15.60
N PHE A 350 15.48 4.62 -14.72
CA PHE A 350 15.90 5.98 -15.08
C PHE A 350 17.30 6.35 -14.56
N GLY A 351 18.05 5.40 -14.03
CA GLY A 351 19.37 5.65 -13.43
C GLY A 351 19.30 6.55 -12.19
N LEU A 352 20.39 7.27 -11.91
CA LEU A 352 20.43 8.22 -10.79
C LEU A 352 19.32 9.27 -10.82
N PRO A 353 18.93 9.88 -11.95
CA PRO A 353 17.78 10.77 -12.01
C PRO A 353 16.49 10.14 -11.49
N GLY A 354 16.27 8.84 -11.71
CA GLY A 354 15.08 8.14 -11.24
C GLY A 354 14.94 8.14 -9.72
N ILE A 355 16.07 7.97 -9.02
CA ILE A 355 16.10 7.97 -7.55
C ILE A 355 15.65 9.31 -6.94
N PHE A 356 15.91 10.42 -7.61
CA PHE A 356 15.60 11.75 -7.09
C PHE A 356 14.29 12.30 -7.67
N LEU A 357 14.11 12.20 -8.98
CA LEU A 357 12.97 12.81 -9.67
C LEU A 357 11.66 12.05 -9.41
N LEU A 358 11.67 10.72 -9.46
CA LEU A 358 10.44 9.95 -9.23
C LEU A 358 9.88 10.16 -7.81
N PRO A 359 10.65 10.04 -6.73
CA PRO A 359 10.16 10.36 -5.40
C PRO A 359 9.65 11.81 -5.29
N PHE A 360 10.36 12.78 -5.88
CA PHE A 360 9.91 14.17 -5.90
C PHE A 360 8.53 14.32 -6.55
N PHE A 361 8.33 13.78 -7.75
CA PHE A 361 7.06 13.86 -8.46
C PHE A 361 5.94 13.11 -7.71
N PHE A 362 6.23 11.97 -7.10
CA PHE A 362 5.27 11.29 -6.25
C PHE A 362 4.91 12.10 -5.01
N GLY A 363 5.89 12.76 -4.38
CA GLY A 363 5.63 13.69 -3.27
C GLY A 363 4.68 14.81 -3.66
N VAL A 364 4.91 15.44 -4.82
CA VAL A 364 4.02 16.45 -5.38
C VAL A 364 2.63 15.88 -5.65
N PHE A 365 2.55 14.80 -6.40
CA PHE A 365 1.30 14.24 -6.87
C PHE A 365 0.42 13.70 -5.73
N PHE A 366 1.00 12.95 -4.79
CA PHE A 366 0.24 12.38 -3.67
C PHE A 366 -0.26 13.46 -2.72
N THR A 367 0.55 14.49 -2.47
CA THR A 367 0.13 15.64 -1.66
C THR A 367 -0.95 16.44 -2.34
N PHE A 368 -0.87 16.63 -3.64
CA PHE A 368 -1.93 17.25 -4.42
C PHE A 368 -3.26 16.46 -4.33
N CYS A 369 -3.21 15.14 -4.51
CA CYS A 369 -4.39 14.28 -4.38
C CYS A 369 -4.98 14.33 -2.96
N TYR A 370 -4.12 14.35 -1.93
CA TYR A 370 -4.54 14.51 -0.55
C TYR A 370 -5.28 15.82 -0.30
N HIS A 371 -4.78 16.93 -0.83
CA HIS A 371 -5.47 18.22 -0.74
C HIS A 371 -6.78 18.23 -1.55
N LYS A 372 -6.75 17.69 -2.76
CA LYS A 372 -7.98 17.59 -3.60
C LYS A 372 -9.05 16.73 -2.95
N MET A 373 -8.68 15.63 -2.29
CA MET A 373 -9.62 14.83 -1.52
C MET A 373 -10.36 15.65 -0.47
N ALA A 374 -9.66 16.54 0.22
CA ALA A 374 -10.25 17.37 1.27
C ALA A 374 -11.27 18.38 0.71
N ILE A 375 -11.04 18.94 -0.50
CA ILE A 375 -11.93 19.90 -1.13
C ILE A 375 -13.06 19.20 -1.87
N ALA A 376 -12.72 18.29 -2.78
CA ALA A 376 -13.66 17.65 -3.68
C ALA A 376 -14.68 16.79 -2.95
N LYS A 377 -14.33 16.29 -1.76
CA LYS A 377 -15.21 15.45 -0.93
C LYS A 377 -15.86 14.31 -1.73
N SER A 378 -15.17 13.87 -2.80
CA SER A 378 -15.72 12.87 -3.71
C SER A 378 -15.24 11.46 -3.31
N PRO A 379 -16.09 10.44 -3.46
CA PRO A 379 -15.70 9.05 -3.22
C PRO A 379 -14.47 8.64 -4.05
N LEU A 380 -14.37 9.11 -5.30
CA LEU A 380 -13.23 8.82 -6.17
C LEU A 380 -11.91 9.33 -5.61
N MET A 381 -11.86 10.63 -5.25
CA MET A 381 -10.62 11.20 -4.71
C MET A 381 -10.20 10.55 -3.39
N LEU A 382 -11.16 10.14 -2.58
CA LEU A 382 -10.93 9.42 -1.34
C LEU A 382 -10.29 8.04 -1.61
N LEU A 383 -10.84 7.28 -2.55
CA LEU A 383 -10.33 5.96 -2.95
C LEU A 383 -8.94 6.04 -3.58
N LEU A 384 -8.72 7.00 -4.50
CA LEU A 384 -7.42 7.21 -5.12
C LEU A 384 -6.36 7.60 -4.09
N THR A 385 -6.69 8.56 -3.21
CA THR A 385 -5.75 8.97 -2.16
C THR A 385 -5.43 7.80 -1.22
N ALA A 386 -6.42 7.00 -0.83
CA ALA A 386 -6.18 5.83 0.00
C ALA A 386 -5.26 4.80 -0.70
N THR A 387 -5.41 4.61 -2.01
CA THR A 387 -4.52 3.75 -2.80
C THR A 387 -3.08 4.28 -2.80
N PHE A 388 -2.87 5.60 -2.97
CA PHE A 388 -1.53 6.18 -2.93
C PHE A 388 -0.90 6.11 -1.54
N MET A 389 -1.69 6.21 -0.47
CA MET A 389 -1.16 5.97 0.88
C MET A 389 -0.77 4.51 1.10
N LEU A 390 -1.51 3.57 0.52
CA LEU A 390 -1.09 2.17 0.51
C LEU A 390 0.23 1.98 -0.25
N TRP A 391 0.43 2.66 -1.38
CA TRP A 391 1.71 2.60 -2.09
C TRP A 391 2.86 3.05 -1.20
N ILE A 392 2.71 4.16 -0.46
CA ILE A 392 3.74 4.63 0.47
C ILE A 392 4.12 3.55 1.49
N ILE A 393 3.13 2.86 2.06
CA ILE A 393 3.38 1.79 3.04
C ILE A 393 4.11 0.61 2.38
N LEU A 394 3.73 0.28 1.15
CA LEU A 394 4.24 -0.89 0.42
C LEU A 394 5.53 -0.63 -0.33
N TRP A 395 5.98 0.61 -0.49
CA TRP A 395 7.22 0.94 -1.21
C TRP A 395 8.47 0.29 -0.62
N ASN A 396 8.39 -0.18 0.60
CA ASN A 396 9.46 -0.97 1.19
C ASN A 396 9.47 -2.43 0.69
N PHE A 397 8.41 -2.89 0.02
CA PHE A 397 8.26 -4.28 -0.41
C PHE A 397 8.05 -4.43 -1.91
N THR A 398 7.47 -3.44 -2.55
CA THR A 398 7.13 -3.47 -3.97
C THR A 398 6.83 -2.07 -4.50
N THR A 399 6.99 -1.91 -5.79
CA THR A 399 6.74 -0.65 -6.47
C THR A 399 5.30 -0.61 -7.00
N GLY A 400 4.49 0.29 -6.44
CA GLY A 400 3.05 0.33 -6.74
C GLY A 400 2.72 0.56 -8.22
N TYR A 401 3.47 1.42 -8.92
CA TYR A 401 3.19 1.72 -10.33
C TYR A 401 3.46 0.55 -11.28
N LYS A 402 4.29 -0.42 -10.89
CA LYS A 402 4.57 -1.64 -11.67
C LYS A 402 3.44 -2.68 -11.56
N GLN A 403 2.63 -2.60 -10.53
CA GLN A 403 1.60 -3.61 -10.27
C GLN A 403 0.31 -3.29 -11.04
N SER A 404 -0.03 -4.14 -12.00
CA SER A 404 -1.26 -4.02 -12.82
C SER A 404 -2.53 -3.91 -11.98
N MET A 405 -2.58 -4.62 -10.83
CA MET A 405 -3.75 -4.60 -9.95
C MET A 405 -4.16 -3.20 -9.49
N TYR A 406 -3.20 -2.30 -9.20
CA TYR A 406 -3.54 -0.94 -8.76
C TYR A 406 -4.15 -0.09 -9.88
N TRP A 407 -3.73 -0.32 -11.12
CA TRP A 407 -4.32 0.32 -12.29
C TRP A 407 -5.76 -0.16 -12.49
N VAL A 408 -6.00 -1.48 -12.33
CA VAL A 408 -7.37 -2.05 -12.32
C VAL A 408 -8.22 -1.37 -11.26
N TRP A 409 -7.70 -1.20 -10.03
CA TRP A 409 -8.45 -0.54 -8.96
C TRP A 409 -8.81 0.90 -9.33
N MET A 410 -7.84 1.67 -9.82
CA MET A 410 -8.06 3.07 -10.18
C MET A 410 -9.08 3.21 -11.31
N PHE A 411 -8.99 2.39 -12.37
CA PHE A 411 -9.98 2.35 -13.44
C PHE A 411 -11.37 1.99 -12.91
N PHE A 412 -11.45 0.99 -12.05
CA PHE A 412 -12.73 0.56 -11.51
C PHE A 412 -13.33 1.58 -10.54
N PHE A 413 -12.52 2.23 -9.72
CA PHE A 413 -12.95 3.36 -8.88
C PHE A 413 -13.48 4.50 -9.72
N PHE A 414 -12.77 4.85 -10.78
CA PHE A 414 -13.22 5.88 -11.71
C PHE A 414 -14.57 5.51 -12.33
N PHE A 415 -14.70 4.28 -12.83
CA PHE A 415 -15.95 3.78 -13.43
C PHE A 415 -17.11 3.84 -12.43
N VAL A 416 -16.98 3.20 -11.27
CA VAL A 416 -18.05 3.15 -10.25
C VAL A 416 -18.45 4.55 -9.80
N CYS A 417 -17.46 5.39 -9.48
CA CYS A 417 -17.76 6.72 -8.96
C CYS A 417 -18.33 7.65 -10.00
N THR A 418 -17.88 7.58 -11.26
CA THR A 418 -18.41 8.42 -12.36
C THR A 418 -19.86 8.04 -12.70
N VAL A 419 -20.14 6.73 -12.84
CA VAL A 419 -21.50 6.26 -13.12
C VAL A 419 -22.46 6.60 -11.98
N SER A 420 -21.98 6.49 -10.73
CA SER A 420 -22.80 6.81 -9.55
C SER A 420 -22.99 8.31 -9.31
N SER A 421 -22.16 9.16 -9.90
CA SER A 421 -22.25 10.61 -9.73
C SER A 421 -23.47 11.24 -10.42
N GLY A 422 -24.20 10.50 -11.27
CA GLY A 422 -25.33 11.00 -12.05
C GLY A 422 -24.92 12.23 -12.87
N ARG A 423 -24.81 12.14 -14.15
CA ARG A 423 -24.35 13.22 -15.04
C ARG A 423 -25.06 14.55 -14.73
N THR A 424 -24.40 15.47 -14.07
CA THR A 424 -24.52 16.89 -14.31
C THR A 424 -23.27 17.34 -15.04
N ILE A 425 -23.19 17.05 -16.33
CA ILE A 425 -22.24 17.66 -17.29
C ILE A 425 -22.76 19.06 -17.69
N LEU A 426 -23.50 19.70 -16.86
CA LEU A 426 -23.83 21.12 -17.06
C LEU A 426 -23.01 21.93 -16.05
N PRO A 427 -22.25 22.93 -16.49
CA PRO A 427 -21.69 23.90 -15.57
C PRO A 427 -22.84 24.48 -14.75
N PRO A 428 -22.63 24.85 -13.47
CA PRO A 428 -23.65 25.51 -12.69
C PRO A 428 -24.15 26.73 -13.49
N ASP A 429 -25.46 26.84 -13.64
CA ASP A 429 -26.08 27.96 -14.28
C ASP A 429 -25.53 29.26 -13.68
N PRO A 430 -24.94 30.16 -14.47
CA PRO A 430 -24.40 31.42 -13.97
C PRO A 430 -25.45 32.36 -13.42
N GLU A 431 -26.75 32.03 -13.54
CA GLU A 431 -27.88 32.90 -13.12
C GLU A 431 -28.26 32.83 -11.64
N VAL A 432 -27.64 31.98 -10.82
CA VAL A 432 -28.02 31.88 -9.38
C VAL A 432 -27.04 32.63 -8.45
N VAL A 433 -26.06 33.35 -8.99
CA VAL A 433 -25.11 34.17 -8.19
C VAL A 433 -25.42 35.67 -8.23
N GLY A 434 -26.51 36.07 -8.79
CA GLY A 434 -26.86 37.48 -8.84
C GLY A 434 -28.32 37.70 -8.44
N ASP A 435 -28.62 37.86 -7.15
CA ASP A 435 -29.69 38.74 -6.65
C ASP A 435 -29.98 38.48 -5.15
N GLY A 436 -29.01 38.63 -4.28
CA GLY A 436 -29.28 38.37 -2.85
C GLY A 436 -28.51 39.18 -1.80
N GLU A 437 -27.74 40.22 -2.19
CA GLU A 437 -27.18 41.13 -1.17
C GLU A 437 -26.96 42.55 -1.72
N ALA A 438 -28.04 43.20 -2.08
CA ALA A 438 -28.08 44.67 -2.21
C ALA A 438 -29.33 45.18 -1.53
N LYS A 439 -29.39 45.11 -0.16
CA LYS A 439 -30.23 46.00 0.69
C LYS A 439 -30.04 45.62 2.15
N LYS A 440 -29.19 46.40 2.83
CA LYS A 440 -29.43 47.15 4.08
C LYS A 440 -28.11 47.69 4.56
N VAL A 441 -28.01 48.90 4.38
CA VAL A 441 -27.48 50.05 5.14
C VAL A 441 -27.20 49.73 6.59
#